data_a766bd65ef851badb81b0eb5724768c9
#
_entry.id   a766bd65ef851badb81b0eb5724768c9
#
_cell.length_a   1.000
_cell.length_b   1.000
_cell.length_c   1.000
_cell.angle_alpha   90.00
_cell.angle_beta   90.00
_cell.angle_gamma   90.00
#
_symmetry.space_group_name_H-M   'P 1'
#
loop_
_entity.id
_entity.type
_entity.pdbx_description
1 polymer ?
#
loop_
_entity_poly.entity_id
_entity_poly.type
_entity_poly.pdbx_seq_one_letter_code
_entity_poly.pdbx_strand_id
1 'polypeptide(L)'
;MPRTVAAVTTTIEASPERVYAVIRDYREHHPRILPAEYFRNLTVTEGGIGAGTHGSVEMRILGVSRTIEFLVSEPVPGRVLVEASPDNSTVTTFTVEPARGGAATRLTFSTEYTTRTGISGAIERMTTQVMLRRIYRKEMRQLAGYIAVNAALA
;
A
#
# COMPACT_ATOMS: atom_id res chain seq x y z
N MET A 1 21.36 -7.31 -6.78
CA MET A 1 21.08 -6.81 -5.43
C MET A 1 20.03 -7.72 -4.78
N PRO A 2 20.18 -8.04 -3.51
CA PRO A 2 19.21 -8.90 -2.84
C PRO A 2 17.84 -8.21 -2.71
N ARG A 3 16.78 -9.00 -2.82
CA ARG A 3 15.41 -8.54 -2.58
C ARG A 3 15.02 -8.86 -1.14
N THR A 4 14.33 -7.92 -0.53
CA THR A 4 13.86 -8.01 0.84
C THR A 4 12.36 -7.75 0.87
N VAL A 5 11.66 -8.36 1.81
CA VAL A 5 10.21 -8.22 1.96
C VAL A 5 9.88 -7.62 3.32
N ALA A 6 9.00 -6.64 3.32
CA ALA A 6 8.35 -6.15 4.53
C ALA A 6 6.84 -6.33 4.37
N ALA A 7 6.20 -7.02 5.31
CA ALA A 7 4.79 -7.32 5.24
C ALA A 7 4.08 -7.11 6.58
N VAL A 8 2.83 -6.68 6.51
CA VAL A 8 1.92 -6.55 7.66
C VAL A 8 0.56 -7.13 7.25
N THR A 9 -0.02 -7.93 8.13
CA THR A 9 -1.37 -8.49 7.97
C THR A 9 -2.23 -8.05 9.15
N THR A 10 -3.46 -7.65 8.88
CA THR A 10 -4.44 -7.31 9.90
C THR A 10 -5.84 -7.73 9.46
N THR A 11 -6.78 -7.73 10.40
CA THR A 11 -8.20 -7.94 10.12
C THR A 11 -8.91 -6.59 10.11
N ILE A 12 -9.68 -6.33 9.05
CA ILE A 12 -10.51 -5.13 8.90
C ILE A 12 -11.97 -5.54 9.05
N GLU A 13 -12.71 -4.84 9.89
CA GLU A 13 -14.13 -5.10 10.15
C GLU A 13 -15.03 -4.53 9.04
N ALA A 14 -14.79 -4.99 7.83
CA ALA A 14 -15.56 -4.64 6.63
C ALA A 14 -15.41 -5.76 5.60
N SER A 15 -16.37 -5.85 4.68
CA SER A 15 -16.31 -6.85 3.62
C SER A 15 -15.10 -6.65 2.69
N PRO A 16 -14.60 -7.73 2.07
CA PRO A 16 -13.49 -7.64 1.12
C PRO A 16 -13.77 -6.66 -0.03
N GLU A 17 -15.01 -6.59 -0.50
CA GLU A 17 -15.44 -5.70 -1.57
C GLU A 17 -15.26 -4.23 -1.19
N ARG A 18 -15.65 -3.88 0.05
CA ARG A 18 -15.50 -2.50 0.56
C ARG A 18 -14.04 -2.14 0.75
N VAL A 19 -13.24 -3.02 1.32
CA VAL A 19 -11.80 -2.81 1.53
C VAL A 19 -11.10 -2.62 0.18
N TYR A 20 -11.37 -3.50 -0.76
CA TYR A 20 -10.75 -3.44 -2.08
C TYR A 20 -11.16 -2.18 -2.86
N ALA A 21 -12.41 -1.76 -2.76
CA ALA A 21 -12.91 -0.54 -3.39
C ALA A 21 -12.13 0.71 -2.93
N VAL A 22 -11.76 0.78 -1.65
CA VAL A 22 -10.95 1.88 -1.12
C VAL A 22 -9.52 1.83 -1.66
N ILE A 23 -8.90 0.66 -1.66
CA ILE A 23 -7.51 0.49 -2.07
C ILE A 23 -7.32 0.82 -3.56
N ARG A 24 -8.25 0.40 -4.41
CA ARG A 24 -8.12 0.56 -5.87
C ARG A 24 -8.47 1.95 -6.42
N ASP A 25 -9.09 2.81 -5.63
CA ASP A 25 -9.51 4.14 -6.07
C ASP A 25 -8.47 5.20 -5.68
N TYR A 26 -7.56 5.46 -6.59
CA TYR A 26 -6.46 6.42 -6.43
C TYR A 26 -6.89 7.87 -6.60
N ARG A 27 -8.12 8.11 -7.07
CA ARG A 27 -8.65 9.47 -7.25
C ARG A 27 -9.27 10.01 -5.98
N GLU A 28 -10.01 9.19 -5.26
CA GLU A 28 -10.81 9.64 -4.13
C GLU A 28 -10.46 8.95 -2.82
N HIS A 29 -10.45 7.62 -2.78
CA HIS A 29 -10.38 6.88 -1.51
C HIS A 29 -8.95 6.58 -1.05
N HIS A 30 -8.11 6.08 -1.93
CA HIS A 30 -6.74 5.71 -1.57
C HIS A 30 -5.94 6.86 -0.95
N PRO A 31 -6.01 8.10 -1.50
CA PRO A 31 -5.29 9.23 -0.88
C PRO A 31 -5.69 9.51 0.56
N ARG A 32 -6.91 9.17 0.94
CA ARG A 32 -7.44 9.45 2.28
C ARG A 32 -6.97 8.46 3.35
N ILE A 33 -6.43 7.32 2.95
CA ILE A 33 -5.88 6.34 3.88
C ILE A 33 -4.37 6.47 4.06
N LEU A 34 -3.70 7.21 3.21
CA LEU A 34 -2.26 7.44 3.31
C LEU A 34 -1.92 8.34 4.51
N PRO A 35 -1.01 7.90 5.40
CA PRO A 35 -0.57 8.75 6.51
C PRO A 35 0.10 10.02 6.01
N ALA A 36 -0.48 11.17 6.33
CA ALA A 36 -0.02 12.49 5.85
C ALA A 36 1.39 12.86 6.33
N GLU A 37 1.86 12.25 7.41
CA GLU A 37 3.23 12.46 7.89
C GLU A 37 4.29 11.81 6.99
N TYR A 38 3.91 10.80 6.22
CA TYR A 38 4.81 10.08 5.32
C TYR A 38 4.54 10.32 3.85
N PHE A 39 3.29 10.58 3.46
CA PHE A 39 2.87 10.71 2.07
C PHE A 39 2.18 12.03 1.79
N ARG A 40 2.54 12.64 0.67
CA ARG A 40 1.95 13.90 0.19
C ARG A 40 1.84 13.89 -1.32
N ASN A 41 0.96 14.74 -1.85
CA ASN A 41 0.89 15.05 -3.27
C ASN A 41 0.77 13.82 -4.17
N LEU A 42 -0.13 12.89 -3.81
CA LEU A 42 -0.46 11.78 -4.70
C LEU A 42 -1.09 12.36 -5.97
N THR A 43 -0.46 12.11 -7.10
CA THR A 43 -0.87 12.62 -8.40
C THR A 43 -1.11 11.44 -9.34
N VAL A 44 -2.28 11.42 -9.98
CA VAL A 44 -2.63 10.42 -10.98
C VAL A 44 -2.41 11.03 -12.37
N THR A 45 -1.59 10.38 -13.18
CA THR A 45 -1.29 10.83 -14.55
C THR A 45 -2.09 10.04 -15.59
N GLU A 46 -2.40 8.79 -15.31
CA GLU A 46 -3.24 7.94 -16.18
C GLU A 46 -4.14 7.06 -15.31
N GLY A 47 -5.31 6.72 -15.82
CA GLY A 47 -6.26 5.87 -15.11
C GLY A 47 -6.83 6.55 -13.87
N GLY A 48 -6.71 5.90 -12.73
CA GLY A 48 -7.15 6.41 -11.43
C GLY A 48 -7.90 5.39 -10.61
N ILE A 49 -8.44 4.36 -11.24
CA ILE A 49 -9.14 3.27 -10.56
C ILE A 49 -8.59 1.94 -11.05
N GLY A 50 -7.92 1.21 -10.16
CA GLY A 50 -7.40 -0.12 -10.45
C GLY A 50 -6.32 -0.18 -11.51
N ALA A 51 -6.26 -1.30 -12.23
CA ALA A 51 -5.25 -1.59 -13.24
C ALA A 51 -5.15 -0.48 -14.30
N GLY A 52 -3.92 -0.17 -14.69
CA GLY A 52 -3.62 0.89 -15.65
C GLY A 52 -3.45 2.27 -15.02
N THR A 53 -3.61 2.39 -13.71
CA THR A 53 -3.32 3.63 -13.00
C THR A 53 -1.82 3.87 -12.98
N HIS A 54 -1.43 5.05 -13.44
CA HIS A 54 -0.10 5.61 -13.29
C HIS A 54 -0.16 6.80 -12.36
N GLY A 55 0.80 6.94 -11.48
CA GLY A 55 0.84 8.09 -10.61
C GLY A 55 2.19 8.24 -9.94
N SER A 56 2.26 9.25 -9.10
CA SER A 56 3.41 9.50 -8.24
C SER A 56 2.93 9.98 -6.88
N VAL A 57 3.73 9.72 -5.87
CA VAL A 57 3.49 10.19 -4.52
C VAL A 57 4.81 10.65 -3.91
N GLU A 58 4.76 11.73 -3.16
CA GLU A 58 5.90 12.19 -2.39
C GLU A 58 5.93 11.45 -1.06
N MET A 59 7.02 10.73 -0.81
CA MET A 59 7.24 9.99 0.43
C MET A 59 8.33 10.66 1.25
N ARG A 60 8.03 10.92 2.52
CA ARG A 60 8.98 11.55 3.45
C ARG A 60 9.26 10.63 4.63
N ILE A 61 10.51 10.25 4.77
CA ILE A 61 11.00 9.43 5.89
C ILE A 61 12.27 10.06 6.45
N LEU A 62 12.29 10.26 7.78
CA LEU A 62 13.46 10.81 8.50
C LEU A 62 13.99 12.11 7.88
N GLY A 63 13.09 13.01 7.46
CA GLY A 63 13.45 14.29 6.86
C GLY A 63 13.87 14.23 5.40
N VAL A 64 13.93 13.04 4.79
CA VAL A 64 14.27 12.86 3.38
C VAL A 64 13.00 12.66 2.58
N SER A 65 12.78 13.51 1.58
CA SER A 65 11.63 13.41 0.68
C SER A 65 12.05 12.83 -0.67
N ARG A 66 11.25 11.92 -1.20
CA ARG A 66 11.43 11.34 -2.53
C ARG A 66 10.09 11.25 -3.23
N THR A 67 10.09 11.51 -4.52
CA THR A 67 8.93 11.22 -5.37
C THR A 67 9.03 9.79 -5.86
N ILE A 68 7.98 9.01 -5.60
CA ILE A 68 7.90 7.61 -6.01
C ILE A 68 6.86 7.51 -7.10
N GLU A 69 7.26 7.02 -8.26
CA GLU A 69 6.35 6.69 -9.35
C GLU A 69 5.83 5.27 -9.18
N PHE A 70 4.58 5.05 -9.52
CA PHE A 70 3.97 3.72 -9.43
C PHE A 70 3.04 3.42 -10.61
N LEU A 71 2.97 2.15 -10.92
CA LEU A 71 2.11 1.55 -11.93
C LEU A 71 1.24 0.50 -11.26
N VAL A 72 -0.06 0.58 -11.45
CA VAL A 72 -1.01 -0.34 -10.81
C VAL A 72 -1.42 -1.45 -11.77
N SER A 73 -1.42 -2.68 -11.26
CA SER A 73 -2.00 -3.85 -11.91
C SER A 73 -2.91 -4.59 -10.93
N GLU A 74 -3.82 -5.37 -11.47
CA GLU A 74 -4.74 -6.20 -10.67
C GLU A 74 -4.61 -7.65 -11.13
N PRO A 75 -3.57 -8.40 -10.67
CA PRO A 75 -3.38 -9.79 -11.09
C PRO A 75 -4.58 -10.69 -10.78
N VAL A 76 -5.28 -10.41 -9.68
CA VAL A 76 -6.56 -11.04 -9.33
C VAL A 76 -7.51 -9.93 -8.90
N PRO A 77 -8.33 -9.40 -9.82
CA PRO A 77 -9.25 -8.30 -9.50
C PRO A 77 -10.17 -8.62 -8.32
N GLY A 78 -10.28 -7.70 -7.40
CA GLY A 78 -11.04 -7.88 -6.16
C GLY A 78 -10.27 -8.58 -5.04
N ARG A 79 -9.08 -9.11 -5.32
CA ARG A 79 -8.26 -9.86 -4.34
C ARG A 79 -6.83 -9.36 -4.25
N VAL A 80 -6.19 -9.11 -5.37
CA VAL A 80 -4.76 -8.75 -5.42
C VAL A 80 -4.58 -7.54 -6.32
N LEU A 81 -4.03 -6.48 -5.74
CA LEU A 81 -3.63 -5.27 -6.43
C LEU A 81 -2.12 -5.07 -6.20
N VAL A 82 -1.43 -4.65 -7.23
CA VAL A 82 0.03 -4.45 -7.20
C VAL A 82 0.38 -3.04 -7.65
N GLU A 83 1.24 -2.39 -6.87
CA GLU A 83 1.91 -1.15 -7.25
C GLU A 83 3.38 -1.46 -7.49
N ALA A 84 3.88 -1.16 -8.66
CA ALA A 84 5.28 -1.37 -8.98
C ALA A 84 5.95 -0.07 -9.44
N SER A 85 7.20 0.14 -9.01
CA SER A 85 8.02 1.19 -9.60
C SER A 85 8.33 0.85 -11.07
N PRO A 86 8.60 1.85 -11.94
CA PRO A 86 8.86 1.59 -13.37
C PRO A 86 9.97 0.59 -13.64
N ASP A 87 10.97 0.54 -12.77
CA ASP A 87 12.11 -0.40 -12.87
C ASP A 87 11.90 -1.70 -12.10
N ASN A 88 10.73 -1.89 -11.48
CA ASN A 88 10.41 -3.02 -10.60
C ASN A 88 11.38 -3.21 -9.42
N SER A 89 12.12 -2.19 -9.04
CA SER A 89 12.98 -2.24 -7.85
C SER A 89 12.19 -2.28 -6.55
N THR A 90 10.96 -1.76 -6.58
CA THR A 90 10.01 -1.80 -5.46
C THR A 90 8.66 -2.24 -5.97
N VAL A 91 8.10 -3.26 -5.33
CA VAL A 91 6.80 -3.82 -5.69
C VAL A 91 5.99 -4.02 -4.41
N THR A 92 4.86 -3.33 -4.31
CA THR A 92 3.91 -3.48 -3.20
C THR A 92 2.69 -4.26 -3.65
N THR A 93 2.34 -5.28 -2.90
CA THR A 93 1.17 -6.12 -3.16
C THR A 93 0.18 -5.95 -2.02
N PHE A 94 -1.06 -5.64 -2.38
CA PHE A 94 -2.20 -5.59 -1.45
C PHE A 94 -3.04 -6.84 -1.69
N THR A 95 -3.19 -7.67 -0.66
CA THR A 95 -3.99 -8.90 -0.75
C THR A 95 -5.18 -8.80 0.19
N VAL A 96 -6.36 -9.05 -0.36
CA VAL A 96 -7.65 -8.95 0.32
C VAL A 96 -8.29 -10.33 0.34
N GLU A 97 -8.42 -10.92 1.52
CA GLU A 97 -9.02 -12.24 1.69
C GLU A 97 -10.24 -12.15 2.60
N PRO A 98 -11.32 -12.90 2.31
CA PRO A 98 -12.48 -12.93 3.21
C PRO A 98 -12.13 -13.56 4.55
N ALA A 99 -12.69 -13.00 5.61
CA ALA A 99 -12.62 -13.53 6.96
C ALA A 99 -14.05 -13.56 7.53
N ARG A 100 -14.31 -14.44 8.48
CA ARG A 100 -15.62 -14.57 9.11
C ARG A 100 -16.78 -14.67 8.11
N GLY A 101 -16.63 -15.54 7.11
CA GLY A 101 -17.67 -15.73 6.09
C GLY A 101 -17.90 -14.52 5.17
N GLY A 102 -16.94 -13.61 5.05
CA GLY A 102 -17.05 -12.40 4.24
C GLY A 102 -17.51 -11.14 5.00
N ALA A 103 -17.78 -11.26 6.30
CA ALA A 103 -18.14 -10.11 7.14
C ALA A 103 -16.94 -9.24 7.48
N ALA A 104 -15.74 -9.83 7.45
CA ALA A 104 -14.49 -9.14 7.70
C ALA A 104 -13.46 -9.47 6.60
N THR A 105 -12.35 -8.77 6.61
CA THR A 105 -11.28 -8.92 5.63
C THR A 105 -9.96 -9.17 6.34
N ARG A 106 -9.23 -10.17 5.86
CA ARG A 106 -7.81 -10.32 6.16
C ARG A 106 -7.03 -9.55 5.09
N LEU A 107 -6.39 -8.46 5.52
CA LEU A 107 -5.67 -7.55 4.63
C LEU A 107 -4.18 -7.68 4.86
N THR A 108 -3.42 -7.87 3.77
CA THR A 108 -1.96 -7.94 3.80
C THR A 108 -1.38 -6.87 2.87
N PHE A 109 -0.47 -6.06 3.40
CA PHE A 109 0.40 -5.18 2.62
C PHE A 109 1.79 -5.79 2.64
N SER A 110 2.36 -6.03 1.46
CA SER A 110 3.69 -6.65 1.32
C SER A 110 4.49 -5.88 0.28
N THR A 111 5.66 -5.39 0.67
CA THR A 111 6.56 -4.69 -0.26
C THR A 111 7.87 -5.47 -0.40
N GLU A 112 8.19 -5.79 -1.64
CA GLU A 112 9.51 -6.28 -2.03
C GLU A 112 10.34 -5.10 -2.53
N TYR A 113 11.57 -5.02 -2.07
CA TYR A 113 12.49 -3.95 -2.49
C TYR A 113 13.93 -4.47 -2.54
N THR A 114 14.74 -3.79 -3.33
CA THR A 114 16.16 -4.12 -3.46
C THR A 114 16.97 -3.35 -2.43
N THR A 115 18.00 -3.99 -1.89
CA THR A 115 18.91 -3.39 -0.92
C THR A 115 20.35 -3.63 -1.33
N ARG A 116 21.26 -2.83 -0.77
CA ARG A 116 22.68 -3.02 -0.94
C ARG A 116 23.16 -4.30 -0.25
N THR A 117 24.32 -4.80 -0.65
CA THR A 117 24.98 -5.91 0.00
C THR A 117 25.88 -5.42 1.15
N GLY A 118 26.37 -6.36 1.99
CA GLY A 118 27.28 -6.05 3.09
C GLY A 118 26.59 -5.53 4.35
N ILE A 119 27.39 -5.04 5.28
CA ILE A 119 26.91 -4.56 6.60
C ILE A 119 25.97 -3.36 6.47
N SER A 120 26.32 -2.40 5.62
CA SER A 120 25.46 -1.24 5.34
C SER A 120 24.11 -1.65 4.77
N GLY A 121 24.11 -2.65 3.88
CA GLY A 121 22.90 -3.22 3.34
C GLY A 121 22.04 -3.94 4.39
N ALA A 122 22.67 -4.63 5.35
CA ALA A 122 21.95 -5.28 6.44
C ALA A 122 21.24 -4.25 7.36
N ILE A 123 21.91 -3.15 7.67
CA ILE A 123 21.34 -2.06 8.45
C ILE A 123 20.18 -1.40 7.67
N GLU A 124 20.39 -1.14 6.39
CA GLU A 124 19.38 -0.58 5.51
C GLU A 124 18.11 -1.46 5.45
N ARG A 125 18.28 -2.78 5.30
CA ARG A 125 17.17 -3.74 5.30
C ARG A 125 16.36 -3.67 6.59
N MET A 126 17.06 -3.73 7.74
CA MET A 126 16.39 -3.71 9.04
C MET A 126 15.63 -2.41 9.27
N THR A 127 16.25 -1.28 8.99
CA THR A 127 15.64 0.05 9.16
C THR A 127 14.43 0.21 8.25
N THR A 128 14.57 -0.16 6.98
CA THR A 128 13.48 -0.06 6.02
C THR A 128 12.31 -0.98 6.38
N GLN A 129 12.59 -2.21 6.80
CA GLN A 129 11.53 -3.14 7.25
C GLN A 129 10.74 -2.58 8.44
N VAL A 130 11.43 -2.04 9.44
CA VAL A 130 10.78 -1.45 10.61
C VAL A 130 9.91 -0.26 10.19
N MET A 131 10.44 0.62 9.35
CA MET A 131 9.73 1.81 8.88
C MET A 131 8.50 1.44 8.04
N LEU A 132 8.64 0.54 7.08
CA LEU A 132 7.53 0.12 6.23
C LEU A 132 6.41 -0.54 7.04
N ARG A 133 6.75 -1.41 7.98
CA ARG A 133 5.75 -2.03 8.85
C ARG A 133 5.01 -0.99 9.70
N ARG A 134 5.72 -0.01 10.21
CA ARG A 134 5.13 1.09 10.98
C ARG A 134 4.17 1.92 10.12
N ILE A 135 4.59 2.27 8.92
CA ILE A 135 3.78 3.02 7.95
C ILE A 135 2.51 2.23 7.61
N TYR A 136 2.64 0.95 7.28
CA TYR A 136 1.51 0.10 6.89
C TYR A 136 0.52 -0.14 8.02
N ARG A 137 0.99 -0.33 9.24
CA ARG A 137 0.08 -0.43 10.39
C ARG A 137 -0.74 0.83 10.56
N LYS A 138 -0.14 1.99 10.36
CA LYS A 138 -0.84 3.27 10.43
C LYS A 138 -1.83 3.45 9.29
N GLU A 139 -1.42 3.11 8.07
CA GLU A 139 -2.28 3.15 6.89
C GLU A 139 -3.49 2.22 7.04
N MET A 140 -3.27 1.00 7.54
CA MET A 140 -4.35 0.05 7.81
C MET A 140 -5.33 0.57 8.88
N ARG A 141 -4.84 1.23 9.93
CA ARG A 141 -5.71 1.89 10.92
C ARG A 141 -6.52 3.02 10.31
N GLN A 142 -5.90 3.82 9.45
CA GLN A 142 -6.59 4.90 8.73
C GLN A 142 -7.65 4.34 7.79
N LEU A 143 -7.33 3.26 7.08
CA LEU A 143 -8.30 2.56 6.22
C LEU A 143 -9.49 2.04 7.03
N ALA A 144 -9.25 1.39 8.15
CA ALA A 144 -10.32 0.90 9.02
C ALA A 144 -11.22 2.03 9.52
N GLY A 145 -10.63 3.13 9.97
CA GLY A 145 -11.37 4.30 10.43
C GLY A 145 -12.15 4.99 9.30
N TYR A 146 -11.55 5.08 8.13
CA TYR A 146 -12.18 5.68 6.95
C TYR A 146 -13.42 4.89 6.52
N ILE A 147 -13.33 3.58 6.47
CA ILE A 147 -14.47 2.72 6.12
C ILE A 147 -15.56 2.80 7.20
N ALA A 148 -15.19 2.84 8.48
CA ALA A 148 -16.14 2.89 9.59
C ALA A 148 -17.03 4.15 9.55
N VAL A 149 -16.46 5.30 9.16
CA VAL A 149 -17.22 6.56 9.08
C VAL A 149 -17.88 6.78 7.71
N ASN A 150 -17.50 6.05 6.69
CA ASN A 150 -18.04 6.16 5.34
C ASN A 150 -18.88 4.92 4.98
N ALA A 151 -19.99 4.72 5.70
CA ALA A 151 -20.86 3.56 5.55
C ALA A 151 -21.43 3.39 4.14
N ALA A 152 -21.44 4.45 3.31
CA ALA A 152 -21.88 4.41 1.91
C ALA A 152 -20.86 3.75 0.97
N LEU A 153 -19.65 3.44 1.43
CA LEU A 153 -18.67 2.68 0.66
C LEU A 153 -19.09 1.22 0.64
N ALA A 154 -19.71 0.86 -0.42
CA ALA A 154 -20.25 -0.48 -0.61
C ALA A 154 -19.40 -1.29 -1.60
#